data_8dd9c68345a1705a2d3f16dfee92945e
#
_entry.id   8dd9c68345a1705a2d3f16dfee92945e
#
_cell.length_a   1.000
_cell.length_b   1.000
_cell.length_c   1.000
_cell.angle_alpha   90.00
_cell.angle_beta   90.00
_cell.angle_gamma   90.00
#
_symmetry.space_group_name_H-M   'P 1'
#
loop_
_entity.id
_entity.type
_entity.pdbx_description
1 polymer ?
#
loop_
_entity_poly.entity_id
_entity_poly.type
_entity_poly.pdbx_seq_one_letter_code
_entity_poly.pdbx_strand_id
1 'polypeptide(L)'
;MTWGEQNTELEAFEQMDFALDQGVNFWDTAELYAVPPRKETYGDTEEIIGNWFEKTKKRDKVILATKVAGPARDYLRSGENSFTGPNLESALNDSLKRLKTDYIDSVSYTHLTLPTT
;
A
#
# COMPACT_ATOMS: atom_id res chain seq x y z
N MET A 1 -4.07 -4.95 6.39
CA MET A 1 -5.09 -5.01 5.32
C MET A 1 -6.45 -4.41 5.67
N THR A 2 -6.72 -4.09 6.91
CA THR A 2 -8.03 -3.61 7.35
C THR A 2 -8.04 -2.15 7.77
N TRP A 3 -6.91 -1.50 7.76
CA TRP A 3 -6.81 -0.09 8.15
C TRP A 3 -7.50 0.79 7.12
N GLY A 4 -8.48 1.56 7.60
CA GLY A 4 -9.33 2.36 6.74
C GLY A 4 -10.70 1.74 6.51
N GLU A 5 -10.91 0.50 6.91
CA GLU A 5 -12.21 -0.19 6.81
C GLU A 5 -12.67 -0.64 8.20
N GLN A 6 -11.93 -1.54 8.83
CA GLN A 6 -12.27 -2.04 10.17
C GLN A 6 -11.56 -1.26 11.28
N ASN A 7 -10.44 -0.65 10.98
CA ASN A 7 -9.62 0.06 11.95
C ASN A 7 -9.51 1.53 11.58
N THR A 8 -9.53 2.39 12.59
CA THR A 8 -9.31 3.82 12.40
C THR A 8 -7.82 4.11 12.21
N GLU A 9 -7.52 5.31 11.73
CA GLU A 9 -6.13 5.76 11.60
C GLU A 9 -5.42 5.75 12.95
N LEU A 10 -6.10 6.17 14.02
CA LEU A 10 -5.49 6.18 15.35
C LEU A 10 -5.13 4.76 15.81
N GLU A 11 -6.03 3.81 15.59
CA GLU A 11 -5.75 2.41 15.92
C GLU A 11 -4.58 1.87 15.11
N ALA A 12 -4.50 2.23 13.83
CA ALA A 12 -3.39 1.83 12.98
C ALA A 12 -2.06 2.42 13.47
N PHE A 13 -2.07 3.68 13.88
CA PHE A 13 -0.89 4.33 14.42
C PHE A 13 -0.39 3.63 15.69
N GLU A 14 -1.29 3.25 16.57
CA GLU A 14 -0.94 2.50 17.78
C GLU A 14 -0.31 1.15 17.43
N GLN A 15 -0.86 0.46 16.44
CA GLN A 15 -0.32 -0.81 15.98
C GLN A 15 1.07 -0.66 15.35
N MET A 16 1.27 0.38 14.54
CA MET A 16 2.57 0.64 13.93
C MET A 16 3.63 0.99 14.97
N ASP A 17 3.28 1.84 15.92
CA ASP A 17 4.20 2.19 17.01
C ASP A 17 4.60 0.96 17.82
N PHE A 18 3.64 0.13 18.16
CA PHE A 18 3.90 -1.08 18.92
C PHE A 18 4.74 -2.08 18.12
N ALA A 19 4.41 -2.29 16.86
CA ALA A 19 5.14 -3.21 16.00
C ALA A 19 6.61 -2.82 15.89
N LEU A 20 6.88 -1.56 15.62
CA LEU A 20 8.25 -1.07 15.48
C LEU A 20 9.00 -1.17 16.81
N ASP A 21 8.35 -0.86 17.91
CA ASP A 21 8.93 -0.99 19.25
C ASP A 21 9.33 -2.43 19.58
N GLN A 22 8.57 -3.41 19.07
CA GLN A 22 8.85 -4.83 19.27
C GLN A 22 9.78 -5.41 18.19
N GLY A 23 10.32 -4.60 17.31
CA GLY A 23 11.26 -5.05 16.29
C GLY A 23 10.64 -5.58 15.03
N VAL A 24 9.34 -5.43 14.85
CA VAL A 24 8.64 -5.83 13.61
C VAL A 24 8.76 -4.67 12.62
N ASN A 25 9.73 -4.75 11.73
CA ASN A 25 10.06 -3.64 10.84
C ASN A 25 9.87 -3.94 9.35
N PHE A 26 9.36 -5.11 8.98
CA PHE A 26 9.01 -5.42 7.59
C PHE A 26 7.49 -5.32 7.48
N TRP A 27 7.01 -4.30 6.76
CA TRP A 27 5.59 -4.01 6.67
C TRP A 27 5.08 -4.17 5.24
N ASP A 28 3.95 -4.85 5.08
CA ASP A 28 3.37 -5.15 3.79
C ASP A 28 1.98 -4.52 3.67
N THR A 29 1.76 -3.85 2.55
CA THR A 29 0.47 -3.23 2.23
C THR A 29 0.13 -3.47 0.77
N ALA A 30 -0.86 -2.77 0.24
CA ALA A 30 -1.26 -2.91 -1.16
C ALA A 30 -2.09 -1.71 -1.61
N GLU A 31 -2.04 -1.46 -2.92
CA GLU A 31 -2.85 -0.44 -3.56
C GLU A 31 -4.35 -0.63 -3.28
N LEU A 32 -4.81 -1.88 -3.26
CA LEU A 32 -6.23 -2.19 -3.03
C LEU A 32 -6.68 -2.13 -1.58
N TYR A 33 -5.77 -2.12 -0.63
CA TYR A 33 -6.18 -2.12 0.78
C TYR A 33 -6.81 -0.79 1.15
N ALA A 34 -7.85 -0.70 1.91
CA ALA A 34 -8.34 -1.69 2.87
C ALA A 34 -9.16 -2.82 2.23
N VAL A 35 -9.30 -3.91 2.97
CA VAL A 35 -10.10 -5.09 2.60
C VAL A 35 -11.39 -5.10 3.41
N PRO A 36 -12.54 -5.37 2.81
CA PRO A 36 -12.75 -5.74 1.40
C PRO A 36 -12.50 -4.57 0.43
N PRO A 37 -11.98 -4.87 -0.77
CA PRO A 37 -11.64 -3.82 -1.72
C PRO A 37 -12.88 -3.09 -2.24
N ARG A 38 -12.86 -1.77 -2.16
CA ARG A 38 -13.94 -0.92 -2.66
C ARG A 38 -13.36 0.34 -3.28
N LYS A 39 -14.11 0.93 -4.20
CA LYS A 39 -13.73 2.20 -4.81
C LYS A 39 -13.50 3.29 -3.75
N GLU A 40 -14.29 3.30 -2.69
CA GLU A 40 -14.27 4.32 -1.65
C GLU A 40 -13.08 4.18 -0.70
N THR A 41 -12.48 2.99 -0.63
CA THR A 41 -11.45 2.70 0.38
C THR A 41 -10.12 2.25 -0.18
N TYR A 42 -10.01 2.02 -1.49
CA TYR A 42 -8.71 1.60 -2.03
C TYR A 42 -7.67 2.69 -1.79
N GLY A 43 -6.48 2.28 -1.43
CA GLY A 43 -5.40 3.22 -1.11
C GLY A 43 -5.41 3.76 0.31
N ASP A 44 -6.47 3.52 1.07
CA ASP A 44 -6.60 4.07 2.42
C ASP A 44 -5.51 3.55 3.35
N THR A 45 -5.18 2.26 3.28
CA THR A 45 -4.13 1.71 4.13
C THR A 45 -2.78 2.33 3.81
N GLU A 46 -2.47 2.52 2.53
CA GLU A 46 -1.24 3.21 2.14
C GLU A 46 -1.22 4.64 2.66
N GLU A 47 -2.34 5.34 2.56
CA GLU A 47 -2.45 6.72 3.06
C GLU A 47 -2.23 6.80 4.56
N ILE A 48 -2.80 5.89 5.32
CA ILE A 48 -2.63 5.83 6.76
C ILE A 48 -1.17 5.61 7.12
N ILE A 49 -0.51 4.68 6.45
CA ILE A 49 0.92 4.44 6.66
C ILE A 49 1.73 5.69 6.29
N GLY A 50 1.39 6.34 5.18
CA GLY A 50 2.05 7.58 4.76
C GLY A 50 1.91 8.70 5.79
N ASN A 51 0.73 8.84 6.38
CA ASN A 51 0.49 9.82 7.44
C ASN A 51 1.35 9.52 8.67
N TRP A 52 1.53 8.24 8.99
CA TRP A 52 2.40 7.84 10.10
C TRP A 52 3.86 8.19 9.81
N PHE A 53 4.34 7.94 8.58
CA PHE A 53 5.70 8.31 8.20
C PHE A 53 5.92 9.82 8.31
N GLU A 54 4.94 10.61 7.87
CA GLU A 54 5.04 12.06 7.95
C GLU A 54 5.08 12.54 9.40
N LYS A 55 4.26 11.95 10.25
CA LYS A 55 4.16 12.33 11.66
C LYS A 55 5.40 11.92 12.44
N THR A 56 5.92 10.73 12.21
CA THR A 56 6.99 10.15 13.05
C THR A 56 8.37 10.35 12.47
N LYS A 57 8.49 10.60 11.17
CA LYS A 57 9.79 10.69 10.46
C LYS A 57 10.60 9.40 10.55
N LYS A 58 9.93 8.25 10.64
CA LYS A 58 10.57 6.95 10.83
C LYS A 58 10.55 6.06 9.58
N ARG A 59 10.42 6.65 8.39
CA ARG A 59 10.39 5.87 7.14
C ARG A 59 11.61 4.96 7.01
N ASP A 60 12.78 5.45 7.39
CA ASP A 60 14.05 4.72 7.29
C ASP A 60 14.18 3.56 8.26
N LYS A 61 13.28 3.44 9.22
CA LYS A 61 13.25 2.33 10.19
C LYS A 61 12.46 1.13 9.68
N VAL A 62 11.78 1.26 8.55
CA VAL A 62 10.83 0.28 8.05
C VAL A 62 11.24 -0.21 6.67
N ILE A 63 11.19 -1.52 6.48
CA ILE A 63 11.28 -2.15 5.17
C ILE A 63 9.85 -2.25 4.66
N LEU A 64 9.54 -1.54 3.59
CA LEU A 64 8.16 -1.36 3.14
C LEU A 64 7.91 -2.10 1.84
N ALA A 65 6.88 -2.92 1.84
CA ALA A 65 6.42 -3.63 0.66
C ALA A 65 4.99 -3.20 0.33
N THR A 66 4.70 -3.07 -0.95
CA THR A 66 3.33 -2.85 -1.40
C THR A 66 3.05 -3.74 -2.62
N LYS A 67 1.82 -3.66 -3.14
CA LYS A 67 1.39 -4.52 -4.24
C LYS A 67 0.57 -3.70 -5.23
N VAL A 68 0.76 -3.99 -6.51
CA VAL A 68 -0.02 -3.39 -7.58
C VAL A 68 -1.23 -4.27 -7.84
N ALA A 69 -2.40 -3.65 -7.93
CA ALA A 69 -3.64 -4.37 -8.24
C ALA A 69 -3.67 -4.77 -9.71
N GLY A 70 -4.11 -5.99 -9.98
CA GLY A 70 -4.27 -6.50 -11.33
C GLY A 70 -5.56 -6.07 -11.99
N PRO A 71 -5.79 -6.55 -13.23
CA PRO A 71 -6.97 -6.18 -14.02
C PRO A 71 -8.23 -6.86 -13.49
N ALA A 72 -8.94 -6.21 -12.63
CA ALA A 72 -10.22 -6.68 -12.10
C ALA A 72 -11.06 -5.57 -11.50
N ARG A 73 -10.55 -4.35 -11.51
CA ARG A 73 -11.20 -3.21 -10.88
C ARG A 73 -11.19 -2.04 -11.85
N ASP A 74 -12.35 -1.63 -12.32
CA ASP A 74 -12.46 -0.56 -13.32
C ASP A 74 -12.27 0.83 -12.71
N TYR A 75 -12.29 0.96 -11.41
CA TYR A 75 -12.07 2.25 -10.75
C TYR A 75 -10.60 2.59 -10.52
N LEU A 76 -9.70 1.64 -10.75
CA LEU A 76 -8.27 1.90 -10.60
C LEU A 76 -7.71 2.45 -11.90
N ARG A 77 -7.01 3.58 -11.81
CA ARG A 77 -6.32 4.20 -12.94
C ARG A 77 -7.19 4.29 -14.20
N SER A 78 -8.48 4.66 -13.99
CA SER A 78 -9.46 4.78 -15.07
C SER A 78 -9.66 3.49 -15.87
N GLY A 79 -9.52 2.35 -15.21
CA GLY A 79 -9.65 1.04 -15.83
C GLY A 79 -8.36 0.50 -16.43
N GLU A 80 -7.30 1.28 -16.46
CA GLU A 80 -5.99 0.88 -16.96
C GLU A 80 -5.21 0.16 -15.86
N ASN A 81 -5.53 -1.12 -15.64
CA ASN A 81 -4.95 -1.90 -14.57
C ASN A 81 -4.26 -3.18 -15.05
N SER A 82 -3.76 -3.16 -16.29
CA SER A 82 -2.92 -4.23 -16.81
C SER A 82 -1.48 -4.10 -16.27
N PHE A 83 -0.69 -5.14 -16.44
CA PHE A 83 0.70 -5.14 -15.98
C PHE A 83 1.68 -4.67 -17.06
N THR A 84 1.33 -3.58 -17.75
CA THR A 84 2.26 -2.93 -18.68
C THR A 84 3.20 -2.00 -17.92
N GLY A 85 4.36 -1.71 -18.52
CA GLY A 85 5.33 -0.81 -17.90
C GLY A 85 4.76 0.54 -17.50
N PRO A 86 4.08 1.27 -18.41
CA PRO A 86 3.48 2.55 -18.05
C PRO A 86 2.44 2.46 -16.95
N ASN A 87 1.65 1.39 -16.93
CA ASN A 87 0.63 1.23 -15.90
C ASN A 87 1.25 0.89 -14.54
N LEU A 88 2.28 0.05 -14.53
CA LEU A 88 3.01 -0.25 -13.30
C LEU A 88 3.68 0.99 -12.74
N GLU A 89 4.25 1.81 -13.60
CA GLU A 89 4.87 3.07 -13.18
C GLU A 89 3.85 4.03 -12.58
N SER A 90 2.68 4.14 -13.21
CA SER A 90 1.59 4.96 -12.70
C SER A 90 1.12 4.47 -11.33
N ALA A 91 0.94 3.17 -11.18
CA ALA A 91 0.54 2.57 -9.91
C ALA A 91 1.58 2.84 -8.82
N LEU A 92 2.85 2.67 -9.16
CA LEU A 92 3.95 2.91 -8.21
C LEU A 92 3.97 4.37 -7.78
N ASN A 93 3.86 5.30 -8.71
CA ASN A 93 3.87 6.73 -8.39
C ASN A 93 2.70 7.10 -7.48
N ASP A 94 1.53 6.54 -7.72
CA ASP A 94 0.36 6.78 -6.87
C ASP A 94 0.58 6.23 -5.45
N SER A 95 1.16 5.04 -5.34
CA SER A 95 1.50 4.46 -4.04
C SER A 95 2.53 5.31 -3.30
N LEU A 96 3.54 5.81 -3.99
CA LEU A 96 4.54 6.69 -3.38
C LEU A 96 3.90 7.96 -2.81
N LYS A 97 2.94 8.53 -3.54
CA LYS A 97 2.21 9.71 -3.07
C LYS A 97 1.39 9.40 -1.82
N ARG A 98 0.68 8.29 -1.81
CA ARG A 98 -0.13 7.91 -0.64
C ARG A 98 0.75 7.60 0.56
N LEU A 99 1.84 6.88 0.34
CA LEU A 99 2.79 6.50 1.39
C LEU A 99 3.72 7.64 1.81
N LYS A 100 3.69 8.75 1.08
CA LYS A 100 4.49 9.96 1.37
C LYS A 100 5.98 9.64 1.51
N THR A 101 6.48 8.83 0.61
CA THR A 101 7.88 8.42 0.56
C THR A 101 8.35 8.44 -0.89
N ASP A 102 9.65 8.53 -1.08
CA ASP A 102 10.24 8.53 -2.42
C ASP A 102 10.83 7.17 -2.82
N TYR A 103 10.65 6.15 -1.98
CA TYR A 103 11.12 4.81 -2.30
C TYR A 103 10.28 3.74 -1.61
N ILE A 104 10.21 2.58 -2.25
CA ILE A 104 9.57 1.37 -1.74
C ILE A 104 10.57 0.25 -1.87
N ASP A 105 10.69 -0.59 -0.83
CA ASP A 105 11.70 -1.64 -0.80
C ASP A 105 11.32 -2.86 -1.64
N SER A 106 10.01 -3.16 -1.74
CA SER A 106 9.52 -4.31 -2.50
C SER A 106 8.14 -4.04 -3.07
N VAL A 107 7.92 -4.47 -4.31
CA VAL A 107 6.63 -4.36 -4.98
C VAL A 107 6.24 -5.74 -5.51
N SER A 108 5.04 -6.17 -5.16
CA SER A 108 4.47 -7.43 -5.65
C SER A 108 3.22 -7.16 -6.48
N TYR A 109 2.69 -8.18 -7.11
CA TYR A 109 1.42 -8.09 -7.81
C TYR A 109 0.35 -8.78 -7.00
N THR A 110 -0.83 -8.15 -6.91
CA THR A 110 -2.00 -8.81 -6.36
C THR A 110 -2.63 -9.65 -7.47
N HIS A 111 -3.09 -10.82 -7.14
CA HIS A 111 -3.77 -11.73 -8.08
C HIS A 111 -2.90 -12.15 -9.26
N LEU A 112 -1.61 -12.17 -9.07
CA LEU A 112 -0.72 -12.57 -10.13
C LEU A 112 -0.68 -14.08 -10.21
N THR A 113 -1.29 -14.64 -11.25
CA THR A 113 -0.95 -15.96 -11.73
C THR A 113 -0.18 -15.77 -13.02
N LEU A 114 1.05 -15.36 -12.91
CA LEU A 114 1.86 -15.33 -14.09
C LEU A 114 2.23 -16.74 -14.50
N PRO A 115 2.10 -17.05 -15.78
CA PRO A 115 2.88 -18.16 -16.29
C PRO A 115 4.33 -17.78 -16.00
N THR A 116 4.99 -18.59 -15.27
CA THR A 116 6.37 -18.35 -14.88
C THR A 116 7.28 -18.55 -16.06
N THR A 117 7.28 -17.64 -16.94
CA THR A 117 8.21 -17.65 -18.07
C THR A 117 8.88 -16.33 -18.15
#